data_8333f57f62db13ae17ac2ae890ea924a
#
_entry.id   8333f57f62db13ae17ac2ae890ea924a
#
_cell.length_a   1.000
_cell.length_b   1.000
_cell.length_c   1.000
_cell.angle_alpha   90.00
_cell.angle_beta   90.00
_cell.angle_gamma   90.00
#
_symmetry.space_group_name_H-M   'P 1'
#
loop_
_entity.id
_entity.type
_entity.pdbx_description
1 polymer ?
#
loop_
_entity_poly.entity_id
_entity_poly.type
_entity_poly.pdbx_seq_one_letter_code
_entity_poly.pdbx_strand_id
1 'polypeptide(L)'
;MEKKAKLMIVAGESSGELYGSLIAHYLKNDFDLIGIGGKYMADAGVKLIGEVTHAFGAFEAISKIKKLKENMKKANEALQNVEGVILIDFPDFNLNLAQKAKKLGKKVLYYVSPQIWAWRKKRIKKIKKVVDFMAVVLPFEEEIYKKEKIPVEFVGHPMFEVMKQELGLYIKNESLSLDNKRHIRDKFGIKKETVITLMPGSRPSEIKRKIPLMLNLVEKFDKSKTHFIIPKAPNIDLSEQFLKQITTKENVTVLNEKSFIALAMSDVAVITSGTSTLQSAIVQTPMIVVYRLSPLSYLIGKTIIKGVKHIALPNVIADFMNLDDVRIPEFIQKLDAEEIAEEINKMLYDEYYREKIITFLGNIKRYFTEKEASREVYKICKKLFC
;
A
#
# COMPACT_ATOMS: atom_id res chain seq x y z
N MET A 1 27.69 -24.46 16.06
CA MET A 1 26.91 -23.36 15.53
C MET A 1 26.17 -22.69 16.67
N GLU A 2 26.41 -21.41 16.92
CA GLU A 2 25.61 -20.67 17.89
C GLU A 2 24.13 -20.70 17.49
N LYS A 3 23.27 -20.90 18.48
CA LYS A 3 21.83 -20.96 18.30
C LYS A 3 21.34 -19.56 17.93
N LYS A 4 20.82 -19.37 16.71
CA LYS A 4 20.27 -18.09 16.28
C LYS A 4 19.12 -17.65 17.19
N ALA A 5 19.07 -16.36 17.50
CA ALA A 5 17.92 -15.77 18.19
C ALA A 5 16.65 -15.94 17.32
N LYS A 6 15.53 -16.25 17.96
CA LYS A 6 14.27 -16.49 17.27
C LYS A 6 13.39 -15.24 17.34
N LEU A 7 12.91 -14.79 16.19
CA LEU A 7 11.99 -13.63 16.07
C LEU A 7 10.65 -14.05 15.48
N MET A 8 9.59 -13.40 15.94
CA MET A 8 8.25 -13.59 15.38
C MET A 8 7.83 -12.36 14.54
N ILE A 9 7.50 -12.59 13.27
CA ILE A 9 6.99 -11.56 12.35
C ILE A 9 5.47 -11.74 12.22
N VAL A 10 4.71 -10.66 12.43
CA VAL A 10 3.24 -10.71 12.34
C VAL A 10 2.72 -9.67 11.37
N ALA A 11 2.12 -10.15 10.28
CA ALA A 11 1.41 -9.37 9.28
C ALA A 11 -0.06 -9.80 9.24
N GLY A 12 -0.98 -8.86 9.07
CA GLY A 12 -2.42 -9.13 9.09
C GLY A 12 -3.13 -8.95 7.76
N GLU A 13 -2.47 -8.31 6.79
CA GLU A 13 -3.01 -7.98 5.47
C GLU A 13 -1.96 -8.23 4.38
N SER A 14 -2.39 -8.30 3.10
CA SER A 14 -1.51 -8.63 1.96
C SER A 14 -0.31 -7.68 1.82
N SER A 15 -0.50 -6.38 2.04
CA SER A 15 0.61 -5.41 2.00
C SER A 15 1.62 -5.67 3.12
N GLY A 16 1.14 -5.93 4.34
CA GLY A 16 2.00 -6.26 5.47
C GLY A 16 2.76 -7.57 5.27
N GLU A 17 2.13 -8.57 4.65
CA GLU A 17 2.77 -9.83 4.26
C GLU A 17 3.92 -9.60 3.28
N LEU A 18 3.67 -8.80 2.24
CA LEU A 18 4.71 -8.45 1.26
C LEU A 18 5.87 -7.73 1.94
N TYR A 19 5.61 -6.77 2.82
CA TYR A 19 6.67 -6.08 3.58
C TYR A 19 7.40 -7.02 4.54
N GLY A 20 6.67 -7.95 5.16
CA GLY A 20 7.23 -9.00 5.99
C GLY A 20 8.18 -9.93 5.24
N SER A 21 7.87 -10.26 3.98
CA SER A 21 8.75 -11.07 3.14
C SER A 21 10.04 -10.33 2.77
N LEU A 22 9.95 -9.04 2.46
CA LEU A 22 11.12 -8.22 2.14
C LEU A 22 12.11 -8.18 3.32
N ILE A 23 11.64 -7.91 4.53
CA ILE A 23 12.53 -7.90 5.70
C ILE A 23 13.05 -9.30 6.07
N ALA A 24 12.25 -10.36 5.84
CA ALA A 24 12.65 -11.72 6.13
C ALA A 24 13.88 -12.15 5.30
N HIS A 25 13.99 -11.67 4.05
CA HIS A 25 15.17 -11.94 3.23
C HIS A 25 16.48 -11.46 3.87
N TYR A 26 16.45 -10.34 4.59
CA TYR A 26 17.61 -9.82 5.32
C TYR A 26 17.83 -10.56 6.64
N LEU A 27 16.73 -10.87 7.35
CA LEU A 27 16.81 -11.39 8.72
C LEU A 27 17.17 -12.88 8.80
N LYS A 28 16.80 -13.70 7.81
CA LYS A 28 16.94 -15.18 7.85
C LYS A 28 18.35 -15.69 8.05
N ASN A 29 19.36 -14.87 7.72
CA ASN A 29 20.75 -15.28 7.90
C ASN A 29 21.21 -15.18 9.35
N ASP A 30 20.63 -14.26 10.14
CA ASP A 30 21.01 -14.01 11.53
C ASP A 30 19.99 -14.52 12.54
N PHE A 31 18.74 -14.71 12.14
CA PHE A 31 17.62 -15.06 13.03
C PHE A 31 16.84 -16.27 12.52
N ASP A 32 16.32 -17.07 13.46
CA ASP A 32 15.28 -18.03 13.17
C ASP A 32 13.92 -17.32 13.13
N LEU A 33 13.21 -17.42 12.00
CA LEU A 33 11.99 -16.66 11.78
C LEU A 33 10.74 -17.54 11.89
N ILE A 34 9.81 -17.14 12.74
CA ILE A 34 8.46 -17.70 12.80
C ILE A 34 7.45 -16.57 12.60
N GLY A 35 6.20 -16.87 12.24
CA GLY A 35 5.27 -15.75 12.14
C GLY A 35 3.86 -16.08 11.68
N ILE A 36 3.05 -15.01 11.62
CA ILE A 36 1.73 -15.01 11.00
C ILE A 36 1.84 -14.19 9.72
N GLY A 37 1.56 -14.82 8.60
CA GLY A 37 1.71 -14.24 7.27
C GLY A 37 1.07 -15.12 6.22
N GLY A 38 1.55 -15.05 5.00
CA GLY A 38 1.11 -15.89 3.89
C GLY A 38 2.29 -16.41 3.08
N LYS A 39 2.00 -16.77 1.82
CA LYS A 39 2.96 -17.44 0.94
C LYS A 39 4.25 -16.65 0.74
N TYR A 40 4.18 -15.34 0.54
CA TYR A 40 5.39 -14.51 0.35
C TYR A 40 6.35 -14.58 1.55
N MET A 41 5.81 -14.55 2.77
CA MET A 41 6.64 -14.69 3.98
C MET A 41 7.20 -16.12 4.13
N ALA A 42 6.42 -17.15 3.80
CA ALA A 42 6.87 -18.55 3.81
C ALA A 42 8.02 -18.76 2.81
N ASP A 43 7.86 -18.28 1.57
CA ASP A 43 8.88 -18.37 0.51
C ASP A 43 10.16 -17.60 0.89
N ALA A 44 10.05 -16.54 1.71
CA ALA A 44 11.17 -15.78 2.24
C ALA A 44 11.90 -16.47 3.43
N GLY A 45 11.38 -17.60 3.93
CA GLY A 45 12.00 -18.39 5.00
C GLY A 45 11.36 -18.23 6.38
N VAL A 46 10.18 -17.62 6.48
CA VAL A 46 9.43 -17.55 7.75
C VAL A 46 8.64 -18.82 7.97
N LYS A 47 8.85 -19.52 9.06
CA LYS A 47 8.03 -20.67 9.47
C LYS A 47 6.67 -20.17 9.96
N LEU A 48 5.64 -20.37 9.16
CA LEU A 48 4.29 -19.90 9.50
C LEU A 48 3.70 -20.71 10.65
N ILE A 49 3.17 -20.03 11.65
CA ILE A 49 2.37 -20.56 12.76
C ILE A 49 0.89 -20.18 12.62
N GLY A 50 0.56 -19.27 11.74
CA GLY A 50 -0.79 -18.82 11.39
C GLY A 50 -0.79 -18.07 10.06
N GLU A 51 -1.99 -17.90 9.49
CA GLU A 51 -2.14 -17.33 8.17
C GLU A 51 -2.87 -15.98 8.21
N VAL A 52 -2.54 -15.11 7.25
CA VAL A 52 -3.27 -13.86 6.98
C VAL A 52 -4.75 -14.14 6.70
N THR A 53 -5.60 -13.28 7.21
CA THR A 53 -7.05 -13.41 7.02
C THR A 53 -7.52 -12.56 5.84
N HIS A 54 -7.70 -13.18 4.68
CA HIS A 54 -8.36 -12.58 3.51
C HIS A 54 -9.84 -12.93 3.53
N ALA A 55 -10.67 -12.21 4.27
CA ALA A 55 -12.11 -12.53 4.31
C ALA A 55 -12.95 -11.34 3.84
N PHE A 56 -13.90 -11.60 2.95
CA PHE A 56 -14.78 -10.63 2.31
C PHE A 56 -16.23 -11.15 2.34
N GLY A 57 -17.09 -10.57 3.21
CA GLY A 57 -18.50 -10.89 3.27
C GLY A 57 -19.06 -11.09 4.69
N ALA A 58 -20.39 -11.14 4.86
CA ALA A 58 -21.02 -11.21 6.19
C ALA A 58 -20.83 -12.59 6.87
N PHE A 59 -20.91 -13.70 6.12
CA PHE A 59 -20.59 -15.05 6.63
C PHE A 59 -19.10 -15.21 6.93
N GLU A 60 -18.26 -14.55 6.14
CA GLU A 60 -16.80 -14.53 6.30
C GLU A 60 -16.38 -13.71 7.53
N ALA A 61 -17.19 -12.77 8.02
CA ALA A 61 -16.88 -11.99 9.22
C ALA A 61 -16.75 -12.89 10.46
N ILE A 62 -17.63 -13.88 10.62
CA ILE A 62 -17.57 -14.84 11.75
C ILE A 62 -16.36 -15.75 11.62
N SER A 63 -16.09 -16.28 10.43
CA SER A 63 -14.91 -17.07 10.12
C SER A 63 -13.62 -16.28 10.39
N LYS A 64 -13.58 -15.00 9.99
CA LYS A 64 -12.47 -14.10 10.25
C LYS A 64 -12.22 -13.90 11.75
N ILE A 65 -13.26 -13.69 12.54
CA ILE A 65 -13.11 -13.54 13.99
C ILE A 65 -12.55 -14.82 14.62
N LYS A 66 -13.02 -16.00 14.19
CA LYS A 66 -12.51 -17.30 14.66
C LYS A 66 -11.01 -17.44 14.32
N LYS A 67 -10.64 -17.20 13.07
CA LYS A 67 -9.25 -17.29 12.61
C LYS A 67 -8.35 -16.26 13.32
N LEU A 68 -8.83 -15.04 13.58
CA LEU A 68 -8.10 -14.05 14.37
C LEU A 68 -7.86 -14.49 15.82
N LYS A 69 -8.86 -15.13 16.45
CA LYS A 69 -8.70 -15.70 17.81
C LYS A 69 -7.70 -16.85 17.80
N GLU A 70 -7.75 -17.75 16.82
CA GLU A 70 -6.80 -18.85 16.66
C GLU A 70 -5.38 -18.33 16.44
N ASN A 71 -5.20 -17.36 15.55
CA ASN A 71 -3.90 -16.70 15.32
C ASN A 71 -3.37 -16.04 16.59
N MET A 72 -4.25 -15.35 17.36
CA MET A 72 -3.85 -14.74 18.62
C MET A 72 -3.42 -15.80 19.67
N LYS A 73 -4.10 -16.94 19.71
CA LYS A 73 -3.72 -18.06 20.59
C LYS A 73 -2.34 -18.59 20.21
N LYS A 74 -2.13 -18.94 18.93
CA LYS A 74 -0.85 -19.44 18.42
C LYS A 74 0.29 -18.45 18.64
N ALA A 75 0.04 -17.15 18.39
CA ALA A 75 1.04 -16.11 18.64
C ALA A 75 1.41 -16.01 20.14
N ASN A 76 0.42 -16.10 21.04
CA ASN A 76 0.68 -16.06 22.48
C ASN A 76 1.51 -17.26 22.97
N GLU A 77 1.23 -18.44 22.46
CA GLU A 77 2.01 -19.66 22.76
C GLU A 77 3.45 -19.51 22.26
N ALA A 78 3.62 -18.96 21.04
CA ALA A 78 4.92 -18.74 20.43
C ALA A 78 5.76 -17.68 21.14
N LEU A 79 5.14 -16.67 21.82
CA LEU A 79 5.84 -15.64 22.57
C LEU A 79 6.80 -16.19 23.63
N GLN A 80 6.53 -17.36 24.20
CA GLN A 80 7.40 -17.98 25.20
C GLN A 80 8.78 -18.34 24.62
N ASN A 81 8.84 -18.64 23.32
CA ASN A 81 9.99 -19.22 22.64
C ASN A 81 10.66 -18.26 21.65
N VAL A 82 10.43 -16.93 21.75
CA VAL A 82 11.06 -15.91 20.90
C VAL A 82 11.70 -14.84 21.77
N GLU A 83 12.73 -14.20 21.27
CA GLU A 83 13.42 -13.08 21.91
C GLU A 83 12.69 -11.77 21.70
N GLY A 84 11.98 -11.64 20.57
CA GLY A 84 11.22 -10.43 20.26
C GLY A 84 10.23 -10.60 19.10
N VAL A 85 9.47 -9.54 18.85
CA VAL A 85 8.43 -9.52 17.83
C VAL A 85 8.58 -8.32 16.90
N ILE A 86 8.32 -8.55 15.61
CA ILE A 86 8.20 -7.54 14.56
C ILE A 86 6.74 -7.52 14.13
N LEU A 87 6.06 -6.43 14.42
CA LEU A 87 4.63 -6.25 14.18
C LEU A 87 4.41 -5.29 13.02
N ILE A 88 3.79 -5.77 11.95
CA ILE A 88 3.63 -5.00 10.72
C ILE A 88 2.17 -4.55 10.59
N ASP A 89 1.93 -3.21 10.65
CA ASP A 89 0.58 -2.62 10.55
C ASP A 89 -0.44 -3.34 11.45
N PHE A 90 -1.68 -3.55 11.00
CA PHE A 90 -2.73 -4.34 11.64
C PHE A 90 -2.96 -4.03 13.14
N PRO A 91 -3.23 -2.77 13.49
CA PRO A 91 -3.08 -2.28 14.86
C PRO A 91 -4.02 -2.89 15.89
N ASP A 92 -5.24 -3.30 15.51
CA ASP A 92 -6.20 -3.87 16.48
C ASP A 92 -5.75 -5.26 16.98
N PHE A 93 -5.03 -6.02 16.18
CA PHE A 93 -4.40 -7.28 16.57
C PHE A 93 -3.01 -7.05 17.19
N ASN A 94 -2.15 -6.35 16.48
CA ASN A 94 -0.74 -6.22 16.81
C ASN A 94 -0.49 -5.46 18.12
N LEU A 95 -1.25 -4.42 18.45
CA LEU A 95 -1.12 -3.72 19.73
C LEU A 95 -1.59 -4.56 20.93
N ASN A 96 -2.47 -5.53 20.72
CA ASN A 96 -2.86 -6.47 21.76
C ASN A 96 -1.78 -7.54 21.98
N LEU A 97 -1.17 -8.03 20.89
CA LEU A 97 -0.04 -8.94 20.96
C LEU A 97 1.19 -8.27 21.58
N ALA A 98 1.50 -7.01 21.20
CA ALA A 98 2.55 -6.20 21.79
C ALA A 98 2.42 -6.10 23.32
N GLN A 99 1.20 -5.87 23.82
CA GLN A 99 0.95 -5.80 25.25
C GLN A 99 1.28 -7.11 25.98
N LYS A 100 1.04 -8.26 25.34
CA LYS A 100 1.39 -9.57 25.90
C LYS A 100 2.89 -9.82 25.81
N ALA A 101 3.53 -9.48 24.70
CA ALA A 101 4.97 -9.55 24.52
C ALA A 101 5.71 -8.76 25.62
N LYS A 102 5.27 -7.53 25.88
CA LYS A 102 5.85 -6.68 26.96
C LYS A 102 5.67 -7.28 28.36
N LYS A 103 4.55 -7.92 28.65
CA LYS A 103 4.35 -8.63 29.94
C LYS A 103 5.31 -9.79 30.13
N LEU A 104 5.80 -10.39 29.04
CA LEU A 104 6.78 -11.46 29.04
C LEU A 104 8.23 -10.95 28.88
N GLY A 105 8.44 -9.63 29.00
CA GLY A 105 9.77 -9.01 28.87
C GLY A 105 10.33 -8.99 27.43
N LYS A 106 9.52 -9.35 26.42
CA LYS A 106 9.98 -9.40 25.03
C LYS A 106 10.08 -8.02 24.42
N LYS A 107 11.06 -7.81 23.53
CA LYS A 107 11.20 -6.59 22.76
C LYS A 107 10.20 -6.53 21.61
N VAL A 108 9.69 -5.33 21.32
CA VAL A 108 8.67 -5.09 20.31
C VAL A 108 9.15 -4.02 19.32
N LEU A 109 9.40 -4.44 18.08
CA LEU A 109 9.55 -3.55 16.94
C LEU A 109 8.20 -3.43 16.22
N TYR A 110 7.73 -2.21 16.01
CA TYR A 110 6.53 -1.97 15.21
C TYR A 110 6.90 -1.33 13.88
N TYR A 111 6.63 -2.02 12.79
CA TYR A 111 6.92 -1.60 11.43
C TYR A 111 5.62 -1.25 10.69
N VAL A 112 5.61 -0.15 9.96
CA VAL A 112 4.41 0.46 9.35
C VAL A 112 3.40 0.89 10.43
N SER A 113 3.53 2.11 10.87
CA SER A 113 2.79 2.63 12.02
C SER A 113 1.28 2.69 11.79
N PRO A 114 0.46 2.55 12.84
CA PRO A 114 -0.96 2.88 12.75
C PRO A 114 -1.16 4.34 12.36
N GLN A 115 -2.09 4.63 11.47
CA GLN A 115 -2.39 5.98 10.99
C GLN A 115 -3.07 6.84 12.08
N ILE A 116 -2.37 7.03 13.21
CA ILE A 116 -2.88 7.83 14.35
C ILE A 116 -3.03 9.31 14.02
N TRP A 117 -2.36 9.79 13.00
CA TRP A 117 -2.46 11.15 12.49
C TRP A 117 -3.82 11.42 11.81
N ALA A 118 -4.45 10.40 11.23
CA ALA A 118 -5.75 10.49 10.58
C ALA A 118 -6.91 10.22 11.57
N TRP A 119 -6.77 9.20 12.41
CA TRP A 119 -7.84 8.75 13.31
C TRP A 119 -7.30 8.01 14.53
N ARG A 120 -8.13 7.89 15.59
CA ARG A 120 -7.77 7.19 16.84
C ARG A 120 -6.46 7.70 17.49
N LYS A 121 -6.23 9.00 17.51
CA LYS A 121 -5.02 9.64 18.11
C LYS A 121 -4.71 9.13 19.53
N LYS A 122 -5.71 8.74 20.32
CA LYS A 122 -5.54 8.18 21.68
C LYS A 122 -4.72 6.87 21.72
N ARG A 123 -4.57 6.16 20.58
CA ARG A 123 -3.73 4.95 20.48
C ARG A 123 -2.26 5.19 20.81
N ILE A 124 -1.78 6.39 20.64
CA ILE A 124 -0.39 6.75 20.94
C ILE A 124 -0.02 6.44 22.39
N LYS A 125 -0.94 6.61 23.34
CA LYS A 125 -0.72 6.25 24.76
C LYS A 125 -0.48 4.74 24.97
N LYS A 126 -1.16 3.90 24.18
CA LYS A 126 -0.94 2.45 24.22
C LYS A 126 0.38 2.08 23.54
N ILE A 127 0.65 2.66 22.37
CA ILE A 127 1.90 2.45 21.61
C ILE A 127 3.09 2.75 22.50
N LYS A 128 3.12 3.91 23.17
CA LYS A 128 4.19 4.32 24.09
C LYS A 128 4.51 3.28 25.20
N LYS A 129 3.50 2.52 25.63
CA LYS A 129 3.65 1.52 26.70
C LYS A 129 4.13 0.16 26.21
N VAL A 130 3.87 -0.17 24.91
CA VAL A 130 4.02 -1.54 24.44
C VAL A 130 4.97 -1.71 23.23
N VAL A 131 5.52 -0.61 22.71
CA VAL A 131 6.45 -0.62 21.58
C VAL A 131 7.81 -0.11 22.06
N ASP A 132 8.88 -0.85 21.80
CA ASP A 132 10.25 -0.44 22.12
C ASP A 132 10.85 0.43 21.00
N PHE A 133 10.50 0.14 19.75
CA PHE A 133 10.96 0.91 18.59
C PHE A 133 9.89 0.94 17.51
N MET A 134 9.68 2.11 16.89
CA MET A 134 8.75 2.33 15.81
C MET A 134 9.53 2.60 14.52
N ALA A 135 9.37 1.75 13.50
CA ALA A 135 9.89 1.98 12.15
C ALA A 135 8.76 2.49 11.28
N VAL A 136 8.76 3.80 10.99
CA VAL A 136 7.69 4.45 10.24
C VAL A 136 8.03 4.55 8.75
N VAL A 137 7.00 4.54 7.90
CA VAL A 137 7.16 4.53 6.45
C VAL A 137 6.70 5.83 5.77
N LEU A 138 6.10 6.75 6.53
CA LEU A 138 5.78 8.09 6.05
C LEU A 138 6.67 9.11 6.76
N PRO A 139 7.28 10.08 6.05
CA PRO A 139 8.33 10.94 6.61
C PRO A 139 7.85 11.78 7.79
N PHE A 140 6.63 12.28 7.76
CA PHE A 140 6.07 13.11 8.82
C PHE A 140 5.70 12.35 10.10
N GLU A 141 5.57 11.02 10.06
CA GLU A 141 5.22 10.22 11.22
C GLU A 141 6.32 10.22 12.28
N GLU A 142 7.57 10.37 11.85
CA GLU A 142 8.72 10.42 12.76
C GLU A 142 8.58 11.54 13.80
N GLU A 143 8.20 12.74 13.38
CA GLU A 143 7.98 13.88 14.27
C GLU A 143 6.83 13.63 15.25
N ILE A 144 5.78 12.93 14.83
CA ILE A 144 4.63 12.61 15.69
C ILE A 144 5.08 11.73 16.86
N TYR A 145 5.88 10.71 16.60
CA TYR A 145 6.36 9.79 17.63
C TYR A 145 7.49 10.38 18.47
N LYS A 146 8.38 11.19 17.90
CA LYS A 146 9.42 11.94 18.64
C LYS A 146 8.82 12.87 19.70
N LYS A 147 7.76 13.60 19.36
CA LYS A 147 7.02 14.49 20.31
C LYS A 147 6.49 13.73 21.52
N GLU A 148 6.15 12.47 21.35
CA GLU A 148 5.69 11.61 22.43
C GLU A 148 6.82 10.85 23.13
N LYS A 149 8.08 11.09 22.76
CA LYS A 149 9.27 10.40 23.29
C LYS A 149 9.22 8.89 23.09
N ILE A 150 8.74 8.43 21.93
CA ILE A 150 8.75 7.06 21.48
C ILE A 150 9.96 6.89 20.56
N PRO A 151 10.86 5.91 20.79
CA PRO A 151 11.96 5.64 19.88
C PRO A 151 11.42 5.34 18.47
N VAL A 152 11.85 6.11 17.48
CA VAL A 152 11.31 6.07 16.13
C VAL A 152 12.37 6.40 15.09
N GLU A 153 12.25 5.80 13.93
CA GLU A 153 13.03 6.15 12.74
C GLU A 153 12.15 6.04 11.49
N PHE A 154 12.26 7.01 10.60
CA PHE A 154 11.74 6.92 9.23
C PHE A 154 12.69 6.07 8.41
N VAL A 155 12.23 4.89 8.01
CA VAL A 155 13.04 3.86 7.32
C VAL A 155 12.91 3.90 5.78
N GLY A 156 12.11 4.81 5.23
CA GLY A 156 11.68 4.78 3.84
C GLY A 156 10.42 3.93 3.65
N HIS A 157 9.96 3.77 2.41
CA HIS A 157 8.75 3.01 2.13
C HIS A 157 9.05 1.73 1.33
N PRO A 158 8.65 0.54 1.81
CA PRO A 158 8.97 -0.74 1.15
C PRO A 158 8.39 -0.87 -0.26
N MET A 159 7.38 -0.07 -0.59
CA MET A 159 6.80 -0.01 -1.93
C MET A 159 7.82 0.37 -3.01
N PHE A 160 8.90 1.08 -2.63
CA PHE A 160 9.98 1.41 -3.55
C PHE A 160 10.81 0.16 -3.92
N GLU A 161 11.04 -0.73 -2.97
CA GLU A 161 11.69 -2.03 -3.22
C GLU A 161 10.82 -2.93 -4.10
N VAL A 162 9.50 -2.96 -3.85
CA VAL A 162 8.54 -3.68 -4.70
C VAL A 162 8.57 -3.15 -6.13
N MET A 163 8.61 -1.83 -6.30
CA MET A 163 8.72 -1.19 -7.61
C MET A 163 10.00 -1.64 -8.34
N LYS A 164 11.16 -1.62 -7.66
CA LYS A 164 12.42 -2.09 -8.24
C LYS A 164 12.35 -3.55 -8.69
N GLN A 165 11.76 -4.42 -7.88
CA GLN A 165 11.59 -5.84 -8.23
C GLN A 165 10.65 -6.03 -9.42
N GLU A 166 9.53 -5.32 -9.47
CA GLU A 166 8.53 -5.45 -10.53
C GLU A 166 9.00 -4.83 -11.85
N LEU A 167 9.61 -3.65 -11.81
CA LEU A 167 10.07 -2.93 -13.00
C LEU A 167 11.48 -3.28 -13.45
N GLY A 168 12.32 -3.82 -12.59
CA GLY A 168 13.73 -4.12 -12.89
C GLY A 168 13.95 -5.09 -14.06
N LEU A 169 12.92 -5.88 -14.41
CA LEU A 169 12.90 -6.75 -15.58
C LEU A 169 12.69 -5.97 -16.91
N TYR A 170 12.21 -4.73 -16.85
CA TYR A 170 11.79 -3.94 -18.01
C TYR A 170 12.61 -2.69 -18.21
N ILE A 171 13.17 -2.13 -17.14
CA ILE A 171 13.95 -0.89 -17.19
C ILE A 171 15.29 -1.08 -16.47
N LYS A 172 16.39 -0.68 -17.14
CA LYS A 172 17.75 -0.79 -16.57
C LYS A 172 18.07 0.33 -15.57
N ASN A 173 17.49 1.52 -15.76
CA ASN A 173 17.66 2.67 -14.89
C ASN A 173 16.32 3.00 -14.21
N GLU A 174 16.34 3.41 -12.97
CA GLU A 174 15.14 3.73 -12.16
C GLU A 174 14.30 4.93 -12.69
N SER A 175 14.70 5.52 -13.81
CA SER A 175 14.04 6.61 -14.50
C SER A 175 13.01 6.08 -15.50
N LEU A 176 11.75 6.48 -15.33
CA LEU A 176 10.68 6.22 -16.30
C LEU A 176 10.71 7.29 -17.41
N SER A 177 11.68 7.18 -18.32
CA SER A 177 11.71 7.95 -19.54
C SER A 177 10.56 7.55 -20.49
N LEU A 178 10.26 8.40 -21.48
CA LEU A 178 9.28 8.09 -22.53
C LEU A 178 9.65 6.80 -23.29
N ASP A 179 10.94 6.57 -23.50
CA ASP A 179 11.45 5.37 -24.18
C ASP A 179 11.19 4.10 -23.35
N ASN A 180 11.36 4.19 -22.03
CA ASN A 180 11.05 3.10 -21.13
C ASN A 180 9.54 2.79 -21.13
N LYS A 181 8.68 3.82 -21.14
CA LYS A 181 7.22 3.63 -21.28
C LYS A 181 6.85 2.90 -22.56
N ARG A 182 7.41 3.34 -23.71
CA ARG A 182 7.18 2.69 -25.02
C ARG A 182 7.67 1.24 -25.00
N HIS A 183 8.88 1.00 -24.51
CA HIS A 183 9.43 -0.35 -24.40
C HIS A 183 8.55 -1.29 -23.60
N ILE A 184 8.01 -0.84 -22.46
CA ILE A 184 7.09 -1.67 -21.66
C ILE A 184 5.78 -1.90 -22.45
N ARG A 185 5.19 -0.87 -23.07
CA ARG A 185 3.98 -1.00 -23.90
C ARG A 185 4.16 -2.03 -25.02
N ASP A 186 5.29 -2.01 -25.70
CA ASP A 186 5.62 -2.95 -26.78
C ASP A 186 5.65 -4.40 -26.27
N LYS A 187 6.24 -4.64 -25.11
CA LYS A 187 6.27 -5.96 -24.44
C LYS A 187 4.86 -6.52 -24.14
N PHE A 188 3.89 -5.63 -23.93
CA PHE A 188 2.50 -5.99 -23.67
C PHE A 188 1.60 -5.86 -24.91
N GLY A 189 2.16 -5.58 -26.09
CA GLY A 189 1.43 -5.43 -27.35
C GLY A 189 0.51 -4.21 -27.41
N ILE A 190 0.75 -3.21 -26.56
CA ILE A 190 -0.08 -1.99 -26.48
C ILE A 190 0.48 -0.94 -27.44
N LYS A 191 -0.23 -0.71 -28.55
CA LYS A 191 0.20 0.19 -29.64
C LYS A 191 -0.58 1.51 -29.68
N LYS A 192 -1.48 1.76 -28.72
CA LYS A 192 -2.30 2.97 -28.70
C LYS A 192 -1.51 4.18 -28.23
N GLU A 193 -1.89 5.38 -28.71
CA GLU A 193 -1.24 6.65 -28.37
C GLU A 193 -1.38 6.96 -26.87
N THR A 194 -2.58 6.78 -26.33
CA THR A 194 -2.93 7.06 -24.94
C THR A 194 -3.17 5.77 -24.17
N VAL A 195 -2.59 5.68 -22.99
CA VAL A 195 -2.79 4.56 -22.05
C VAL A 195 -3.27 5.09 -20.71
N ILE A 196 -4.42 4.59 -20.26
CA ILE A 196 -5.04 4.99 -18.99
C ILE A 196 -5.17 3.77 -18.08
N THR A 197 -4.62 3.86 -16.87
CA THR A 197 -4.79 2.79 -15.86
C THR A 197 -5.99 3.08 -14.97
N LEU A 198 -6.86 2.08 -14.79
CA LEU A 198 -8.01 2.13 -13.89
C LEU A 198 -7.79 1.18 -12.71
N MET A 199 -7.66 1.73 -11.49
CA MET A 199 -7.43 0.96 -10.26
C MET A 199 -8.67 1.00 -9.35
N PRO A 200 -9.56 -0.01 -9.43
CA PRO A 200 -10.86 0.00 -8.73
C PRO A 200 -10.74 -0.15 -7.20
N GLY A 201 -9.57 -0.51 -6.72
CA GLY A 201 -9.30 -0.81 -5.31
C GLY A 201 -8.93 -2.27 -5.06
N SER A 202 -8.70 -2.60 -3.80
CA SER A 202 -8.27 -3.92 -3.35
C SER A 202 -9.34 -4.70 -2.57
N ARG A 203 -10.55 -4.16 -2.42
CA ARG A 203 -11.65 -4.82 -1.70
C ARG A 203 -12.85 -5.04 -2.63
N PRO A 204 -13.49 -6.22 -2.61
CA PRO A 204 -14.63 -6.52 -3.49
C PRO A 204 -15.76 -5.47 -3.41
N SER A 205 -16.06 -4.96 -2.21
CA SER A 205 -17.07 -3.93 -2.02
C SER A 205 -16.69 -2.57 -2.63
N GLU A 206 -15.40 -2.24 -2.69
CA GLU A 206 -14.89 -1.03 -3.34
C GLU A 206 -14.98 -1.17 -4.85
N ILE A 207 -14.54 -2.30 -5.38
CA ILE A 207 -14.57 -2.65 -6.80
C ILE A 207 -16.01 -2.59 -7.31
N LYS A 208 -16.94 -3.30 -6.66
CA LYS A 208 -18.36 -3.34 -7.06
C LYS A 208 -18.96 -1.93 -7.18
N ARG A 209 -18.59 -1.00 -6.30
CA ARG A 209 -19.11 0.38 -6.34
C ARG A 209 -18.51 1.23 -7.45
N LYS A 210 -17.33 0.90 -7.95
CA LYS A 210 -16.59 1.69 -8.94
C LYS A 210 -16.63 1.13 -10.35
N ILE A 211 -17.05 -0.13 -10.50
CA ILE A 211 -17.24 -0.76 -11.81
C ILE A 211 -18.08 0.11 -12.76
N PRO A 212 -19.25 0.65 -12.36
CA PRO A 212 -20.04 1.48 -13.27
C PRO A 212 -19.28 2.73 -13.75
N LEU A 213 -18.56 3.40 -12.84
CA LEU A 213 -17.72 4.54 -13.22
C LEU A 213 -16.66 4.14 -14.25
N MET A 214 -15.96 3.02 -14.02
CA MET A 214 -14.88 2.59 -14.91
C MET A 214 -15.38 2.20 -16.29
N LEU A 215 -16.52 1.51 -16.36
CA LEU A 215 -17.15 1.20 -17.64
C LEU A 215 -17.56 2.48 -18.40
N ASN A 216 -18.14 3.45 -17.69
CA ASN A 216 -18.51 4.72 -18.28
C ASN A 216 -17.29 5.50 -18.79
N LEU A 217 -16.19 5.51 -18.03
CA LEU A 217 -14.95 6.16 -18.48
C LEU A 217 -14.39 5.51 -19.75
N VAL A 218 -14.41 4.20 -19.87
CA VAL A 218 -13.94 3.49 -21.07
C VAL A 218 -14.75 3.94 -22.31
N GLU A 219 -16.05 4.19 -22.16
CA GLU A 219 -16.91 4.64 -23.26
C GLU A 219 -16.71 6.13 -23.65
N LYS A 220 -16.11 6.94 -22.78
CA LYS A 220 -15.87 8.38 -23.05
C LYS A 220 -14.68 8.65 -23.97
N PHE A 221 -13.80 7.68 -24.14
CA PHE A 221 -12.57 7.86 -24.93
C PHE A 221 -12.62 7.10 -26.25
N ASP A 222 -11.97 7.67 -27.26
CA ASP A 222 -11.83 7.06 -28.58
C ASP A 222 -11.06 5.72 -28.47
N LYS A 223 -11.76 4.63 -28.79
CA LYS A 223 -11.22 3.27 -28.75
C LYS A 223 -10.08 3.05 -29.74
N SER A 224 -10.02 3.85 -30.82
CA SER A 224 -8.93 3.77 -31.79
C SER A 224 -7.61 4.30 -31.25
N LYS A 225 -7.66 5.29 -30.31
CA LYS A 225 -6.51 6.01 -29.77
C LYS A 225 -6.15 5.63 -28.34
N THR A 226 -7.14 5.18 -27.55
CA THR A 226 -6.97 4.97 -26.10
C THR A 226 -7.02 3.51 -25.72
N HIS A 227 -6.07 3.08 -24.91
CA HIS A 227 -6.03 1.75 -24.27
C HIS A 227 -6.16 1.87 -22.75
N PHE A 228 -6.99 1.01 -22.17
CA PHE A 228 -7.19 0.95 -20.72
C PHE A 228 -6.52 -0.27 -20.12
N ILE A 229 -5.87 -0.08 -18.98
CA ILE A 229 -5.25 -1.16 -18.21
C ILE A 229 -5.91 -1.25 -16.83
N ILE A 230 -6.28 -2.45 -16.43
CA ILE A 230 -6.85 -2.72 -15.11
C ILE A 230 -5.96 -3.71 -14.39
N PRO A 231 -5.07 -3.26 -13.49
CA PRO A 231 -4.31 -4.17 -12.66
C PRO A 231 -5.22 -4.80 -11.61
N LYS A 232 -5.28 -6.13 -11.62
CA LYS A 232 -6.01 -6.93 -10.66
C LYS A 232 -5.12 -7.19 -9.45
N ALA A 233 -5.57 -6.77 -8.27
CA ALA A 233 -4.83 -7.04 -7.03
C ALA A 233 -4.82 -8.54 -6.70
N PRO A 234 -3.79 -9.04 -5.95
CA PRO A 234 -3.75 -10.43 -5.49
C PRO A 234 -5.02 -10.79 -4.72
N ASN A 235 -5.47 -12.03 -4.87
CA ASN A 235 -6.61 -12.59 -4.13
C ASN A 235 -7.97 -11.89 -4.35
N ILE A 236 -8.11 -11.15 -5.45
CA ILE A 236 -9.40 -10.58 -5.85
C ILE A 236 -9.94 -11.35 -7.05
N ASP A 237 -11.10 -11.96 -6.85
CA ASP A 237 -11.92 -12.39 -7.97
C ASP A 237 -12.80 -11.22 -8.43
N LEU A 238 -12.43 -10.65 -9.57
CA LEU A 238 -13.35 -9.77 -10.29
C LEU A 238 -14.55 -10.63 -10.70
N SER A 239 -15.76 -10.18 -10.42
CA SER A 239 -16.95 -10.96 -10.78
C SER A 239 -16.90 -11.36 -12.25
N GLU A 240 -17.29 -12.59 -12.55
CA GLU A 240 -17.31 -13.11 -13.93
C GLU A 240 -18.07 -12.19 -14.88
N GLN A 241 -19.15 -11.56 -14.37
CA GLN A 241 -19.94 -10.59 -15.12
C GLN A 241 -19.12 -9.33 -15.47
N PHE A 242 -18.30 -8.84 -14.55
CA PHE A 242 -17.45 -7.66 -14.80
C PHE A 242 -16.31 -8.00 -15.76
N LEU A 243 -15.66 -9.15 -15.56
CA LEU A 243 -14.63 -9.63 -16.50
C LEU A 243 -15.21 -9.77 -17.90
N LYS A 244 -16.39 -10.39 -18.06
CA LYS A 244 -17.07 -10.51 -19.36
C LYS A 244 -17.34 -9.15 -20.00
N GLN A 245 -17.79 -8.15 -19.24
CA GLN A 245 -18.06 -6.81 -19.77
C GLN A 245 -16.80 -6.05 -20.19
N ILE A 246 -15.67 -6.28 -19.54
CA ILE A 246 -14.41 -5.58 -19.81
C ILE A 246 -13.58 -6.31 -20.85
N THR A 247 -13.44 -7.64 -20.78
CA THR A 247 -12.57 -8.40 -21.68
C THR A 247 -13.14 -8.53 -23.11
N THR A 248 -14.43 -8.19 -23.32
CA THR A 248 -15.00 -8.05 -24.67
C THR A 248 -14.58 -6.76 -25.36
N LYS A 249 -13.95 -5.82 -24.66
CA LYS A 249 -13.48 -4.55 -25.23
C LYS A 249 -12.04 -4.70 -25.71
N GLU A 250 -11.80 -4.55 -27.00
CA GLU A 250 -10.47 -4.70 -27.62
C GLU A 250 -9.41 -3.72 -27.08
N ASN A 251 -9.85 -2.60 -26.53
CA ASN A 251 -8.98 -1.57 -25.97
C ASN A 251 -8.83 -1.66 -24.44
N VAL A 252 -9.11 -2.81 -23.82
CA VAL A 252 -8.96 -3.02 -22.37
C VAL A 252 -8.14 -4.26 -22.10
N THR A 253 -7.12 -4.13 -21.26
CA THR A 253 -6.29 -5.27 -20.77
C THR A 253 -6.37 -5.38 -19.26
N VAL A 254 -6.62 -6.58 -18.76
CA VAL A 254 -6.54 -6.89 -17.32
C VAL A 254 -5.18 -7.53 -17.04
N LEU A 255 -4.40 -6.94 -16.14
CA LEU A 255 -3.10 -7.47 -15.72
C LEU A 255 -3.18 -8.03 -14.30
N ASN A 256 -2.68 -9.25 -14.10
CA ASN A 256 -2.61 -9.85 -12.77
C ASN A 256 -1.36 -9.37 -12.02
N GLU A 257 -1.55 -8.81 -10.81
CA GLU A 257 -0.49 -8.50 -9.84
C GLU A 257 0.68 -7.62 -10.37
N LYS A 258 0.38 -6.72 -11.32
CA LYS A 258 1.38 -5.88 -12.00
C LYS A 258 1.00 -4.40 -11.94
N SER A 259 0.80 -3.88 -10.72
CA SER A 259 0.35 -2.49 -10.54
C SER A 259 1.39 -1.46 -10.96
N PHE A 260 2.66 -1.68 -10.65
CA PHE A 260 3.73 -0.76 -11.06
C PHE A 260 3.95 -0.78 -12.58
N ILE A 261 3.85 -1.95 -13.22
CA ILE A 261 3.94 -2.07 -14.67
C ILE A 261 2.79 -1.32 -15.34
N ALA A 262 1.57 -1.50 -14.86
CA ALA A 262 0.40 -0.80 -15.38
C ALA A 262 0.57 0.72 -15.27
N LEU A 263 0.97 1.21 -14.10
CA LEU A 263 1.23 2.63 -13.88
C LEU A 263 2.38 3.15 -14.73
N ALA A 264 3.48 2.42 -14.84
CA ALA A 264 4.65 2.80 -15.64
C ALA A 264 4.33 2.93 -17.16
N MET A 265 3.39 2.15 -17.67
CA MET A 265 2.91 2.23 -19.05
C MET A 265 1.95 3.40 -19.29
N SER A 266 1.34 3.94 -18.23
CA SER A 266 0.21 4.85 -18.36
C SER A 266 0.60 6.32 -18.48
N ASP A 267 -0.21 7.08 -19.20
CA ASP A 267 -0.12 8.54 -19.28
C ASP A 267 -0.87 9.20 -18.13
N VAL A 268 -2.00 8.60 -17.73
CA VAL A 268 -2.82 9.02 -16.59
C VAL A 268 -3.39 7.77 -15.89
N ALA A 269 -3.63 7.85 -14.59
CA ALA A 269 -4.28 6.80 -13.83
C ALA A 269 -5.49 7.31 -13.04
N VAL A 270 -6.58 6.53 -12.99
CA VAL A 270 -7.72 6.75 -12.11
C VAL A 270 -7.65 5.73 -10.97
N ILE A 271 -7.40 6.22 -9.76
CA ILE A 271 -6.99 5.38 -8.64
C ILE A 271 -7.95 5.51 -7.47
N THR A 272 -8.36 4.39 -6.90
CA THR A 272 -9.02 4.39 -5.58
C THR A 272 -8.03 4.79 -4.51
N SER A 273 -8.43 5.71 -3.61
CA SER A 273 -7.58 6.12 -2.48
C SER A 273 -7.05 4.93 -1.68
N GLY A 274 -5.76 4.97 -1.35
CA GLY A 274 -5.02 3.93 -0.63
C GLY A 274 -3.54 3.96 -1.00
N THR A 275 -2.82 2.89 -0.71
CA THR A 275 -1.38 2.73 -1.03
C THR A 275 -1.07 2.84 -2.52
N SER A 276 -2.04 2.56 -3.39
CA SER A 276 -1.89 2.70 -4.85
C SER A 276 -1.60 4.13 -5.30
N THR A 277 -2.05 5.14 -4.54
CA THR A 277 -1.72 6.55 -4.84
C THR A 277 -0.24 6.83 -4.64
N LEU A 278 0.39 6.16 -3.66
CA LEU A 278 1.83 6.25 -3.48
C LEU A 278 2.59 5.47 -4.56
N GLN A 279 2.06 4.34 -5.03
CA GLN A 279 2.66 3.63 -6.18
C GLN A 279 2.73 4.53 -7.41
N SER A 280 1.64 5.25 -7.72
CA SER A 280 1.62 6.21 -8.83
C SER A 280 2.62 7.35 -8.63
N ALA A 281 2.75 7.87 -7.40
CA ALA A 281 3.73 8.91 -7.09
C ALA A 281 5.18 8.41 -7.29
N ILE A 282 5.49 7.20 -6.86
CA ILE A 282 6.82 6.60 -7.00
C ILE A 282 7.22 6.48 -8.49
N VAL A 283 6.29 6.11 -9.36
CA VAL A 283 6.54 6.03 -10.81
C VAL A 283 6.23 7.33 -11.56
N GLN A 284 5.82 8.37 -10.84
CA GLN A 284 5.49 9.70 -11.38
C GLN A 284 4.42 9.67 -12.48
N THR A 285 3.46 8.76 -12.39
CA THR A 285 2.32 8.73 -13.30
C THR A 285 1.25 9.70 -12.79
N PRO A 286 0.85 10.71 -13.59
CA PRO A 286 -0.27 11.60 -13.23
C PRO A 286 -1.51 10.80 -12.87
N MET A 287 -2.24 11.23 -11.84
CA MET A 287 -3.39 10.47 -11.36
C MET A 287 -4.55 11.34 -10.91
N ILE A 288 -5.72 10.76 -10.97
CA ILE A 288 -6.95 11.25 -10.37
C ILE A 288 -7.38 10.26 -9.32
N VAL A 289 -7.70 10.75 -8.12
CA VAL A 289 -8.11 9.88 -7.02
C VAL A 289 -9.63 9.88 -6.88
N VAL A 290 -10.22 8.70 -6.90
CA VAL A 290 -11.67 8.49 -6.76
C VAL A 290 -11.97 7.72 -5.48
N TYR A 291 -12.95 8.21 -4.69
CA TYR A 291 -13.31 7.55 -3.46
C TYR A 291 -14.80 7.63 -3.15
N ARG A 292 -15.43 6.49 -2.91
CA ARG A 292 -16.84 6.41 -2.56
C ARG A 292 -17.07 5.44 -1.42
N LEU A 293 -17.62 5.95 -0.33
CA LEU A 293 -18.09 5.18 0.82
C LEU A 293 -19.61 5.00 0.77
N SER A 294 -20.13 4.09 1.59
CA SER A 294 -21.56 4.11 1.88
C SER A 294 -21.92 5.44 2.57
N PRO A 295 -23.16 5.97 2.40
CA PRO A 295 -23.55 7.23 3.03
C PRO A 295 -23.30 7.26 4.54
N LEU A 296 -23.62 6.16 5.23
CA LEU A 296 -23.39 6.01 6.67
C LEU A 296 -21.91 6.04 7.04
N SER A 297 -21.08 5.28 6.29
CA SER A 297 -19.62 5.25 6.52
C SER A 297 -18.98 6.61 6.23
N TYR A 298 -19.48 7.36 5.25
CA TYR A 298 -19.01 8.70 4.94
C TYR A 298 -19.32 9.69 6.07
N LEU A 299 -20.56 9.67 6.59
CA LEU A 299 -20.94 10.53 7.70
C LEU A 299 -20.10 10.24 8.95
N ILE A 300 -19.90 8.97 9.28
CA ILE A 300 -19.06 8.53 10.40
C ILE A 300 -17.59 8.95 10.14
N GLY A 301 -17.07 8.73 8.93
CA GLY A 301 -15.72 9.11 8.55
C GLY A 301 -15.46 10.61 8.72
N LYS A 302 -16.39 11.46 8.27
CA LYS A 302 -16.32 12.92 8.39
C LYS A 302 -16.28 13.41 9.85
N THR A 303 -16.89 12.67 10.77
CA THR A 303 -16.87 13.01 12.21
C THR A 303 -15.62 12.51 12.93
N ILE A 304 -15.05 11.39 12.49
CA ILE A 304 -13.90 10.73 13.14
C ILE A 304 -12.57 11.25 12.61
N ILE A 305 -12.45 11.46 11.29
CA ILE A 305 -11.23 11.95 10.64
C ILE A 305 -11.21 13.47 10.77
N LYS A 306 -10.42 13.96 11.71
CA LYS A 306 -10.24 15.40 11.96
C LYS A 306 -8.80 15.82 11.65
N GLY A 307 -8.64 16.88 10.86
CA GLY A 307 -7.33 17.48 10.58
C GLY A 307 -6.58 16.88 9.38
N VAL A 308 -7.24 16.07 8.56
CA VAL A 308 -6.74 15.61 7.26
C VAL A 308 -7.64 16.21 6.19
N LYS A 309 -7.07 17.00 5.28
CA LYS A 309 -7.81 17.68 4.22
C LYS A 309 -7.99 16.80 2.98
N HIS A 310 -7.04 15.90 2.75
CA HIS A 310 -6.94 15.07 1.55
C HIS A 310 -6.95 13.57 1.90
N ILE A 311 -7.25 12.73 0.90
CA ILE A 311 -7.28 11.27 1.04
C ILE A 311 -6.19 10.55 0.21
N ALA A 312 -5.64 11.22 -0.80
CA ALA A 312 -4.50 10.72 -1.55
C ALA A 312 -3.22 10.86 -0.71
N LEU A 313 -2.44 9.78 -0.53
CA LEU A 313 -1.22 9.84 0.28
C LEU A 313 -0.23 10.91 -0.18
N PRO A 314 0.00 11.18 -1.48
CA PRO A 314 0.85 12.28 -1.91
C PRO A 314 0.38 13.65 -1.39
N ASN A 315 -0.92 13.94 -1.46
CA ASN A 315 -1.49 15.18 -0.94
C ASN A 315 -1.37 15.28 0.58
N VAL A 316 -1.62 14.16 1.29
CA VAL A 316 -1.47 14.08 2.76
C VAL A 316 -0.02 14.34 3.16
N ILE A 317 0.94 13.72 2.48
CA ILE A 317 2.37 13.94 2.74
C ILE A 317 2.72 15.41 2.52
N ALA A 318 2.27 16.00 1.41
CA ALA A 318 2.51 17.40 1.10
C ALA A 318 1.94 18.34 2.16
N ASP A 319 0.73 18.05 2.68
CA ASP A 319 0.13 18.85 3.76
C ASP A 319 0.94 18.78 5.06
N PHE A 320 1.35 17.59 5.47
CA PHE A 320 2.15 17.41 6.70
C PHE A 320 3.58 17.93 6.58
N MET A 321 4.15 17.90 5.37
CA MET A 321 5.49 18.42 5.07
C MET A 321 5.49 19.90 4.68
N ASN A 322 4.31 20.55 4.66
CA ASN A 322 4.11 21.95 4.27
C ASN A 322 4.69 22.27 2.88
N LEU A 323 4.48 21.38 1.91
CA LEU A 323 4.87 21.63 0.53
C LEU A 323 3.85 22.58 -0.12
N ASP A 324 4.33 23.71 -0.63
CA ASP A 324 3.54 24.65 -1.41
C ASP A 324 3.56 24.22 -2.89
N ASP A 325 2.76 23.26 -3.21
CA ASP A 325 2.72 22.58 -4.52
C ASP A 325 1.27 22.36 -4.96
N VAL A 326 1.08 22.05 -6.25
CA VAL A 326 -0.21 21.57 -6.76
C VAL A 326 -0.66 20.31 -5.96
N ARG A 327 -1.96 20.03 -5.95
CA ARG A 327 -2.51 18.80 -5.35
C ARG A 327 -3.09 17.90 -6.43
N ILE A 328 -3.01 16.60 -6.21
CA ILE A 328 -3.69 15.61 -7.03
C ILE A 328 -5.21 15.79 -6.90
N PRO A 329 -5.96 15.83 -8.01
CA PRO A 329 -7.42 15.91 -7.99
C PRO A 329 -8.06 14.73 -7.25
N GLU A 330 -8.99 15.02 -6.36
CA GLU A 330 -9.70 14.03 -5.55
C GLU A 330 -11.22 14.17 -5.73
N PHE A 331 -11.85 13.17 -6.33
CA PHE A 331 -13.30 13.07 -6.46
C PHE A 331 -13.86 12.19 -5.34
N ILE A 332 -14.56 12.82 -4.39
CA ILE A 332 -15.05 12.15 -3.18
C ILE A 332 -16.56 12.10 -3.19
N GLN A 333 -17.15 10.92 -3.06
CA GLN A 333 -18.59 10.62 -3.02
C GLN A 333 -19.33 10.88 -4.34
N LYS A 334 -19.24 12.05 -4.95
CA LYS A 334 -19.78 12.33 -6.28
C LYS A 334 -18.75 11.89 -7.31
N LEU A 335 -19.03 10.81 -8.00
CA LEU A 335 -18.17 10.25 -9.04
C LEU A 335 -18.87 10.41 -10.39
N ASP A 336 -18.70 11.56 -11.00
CA ASP A 336 -19.22 11.90 -12.33
C ASP A 336 -18.19 11.51 -13.39
N ALA A 337 -18.57 10.66 -14.34
CA ALA A 337 -17.66 10.18 -15.37
C ALA A 337 -17.28 11.29 -16.36
N GLU A 338 -18.15 12.29 -16.59
CA GLU A 338 -17.85 13.45 -17.45
C GLU A 338 -16.78 14.32 -16.81
N GLU A 339 -17.03 14.78 -15.56
CA GLU A 339 -16.08 15.62 -14.82
C GLU A 339 -14.70 14.93 -14.70
N ILE A 340 -14.67 13.62 -14.49
CA ILE A 340 -13.42 12.84 -14.39
C ILE A 340 -12.74 12.71 -15.78
N ALA A 341 -13.51 12.52 -16.86
CA ALA A 341 -12.96 12.46 -18.21
C ALA A 341 -12.37 13.80 -18.65
N GLU A 342 -13.02 14.93 -18.31
CA GLU A 342 -12.49 16.27 -18.53
C GLU A 342 -11.15 16.46 -17.80
N GLU A 343 -11.04 16.02 -16.55
CA GLU A 343 -9.80 16.12 -15.79
C GLU A 343 -8.70 15.21 -16.35
N ILE A 344 -9.05 14.01 -16.86
CA ILE A 344 -8.12 13.14 -17.60
C ILE A 344 -7.61 13.86 -18.84
N ASN A 345 -8.50 14.45 -19.65
CA ASN A 345 -8.13 15.18 -20.86
C ASN A 345 -7.22 16.37 -20.55
N LYS A 346 -7.48 17.10 -19.47
CA LYS A 346 -6.61 18.17 -19.00
C LYS A 346 -5.19 17.65 -18.69
N MET A 347 -5.07 16.52 -17.98
CA MET A 347 -3.76 15.90 -17.70
C MET A 347 -3.07 15.40 -18.97
N LEU A 348 -3.82 15.01 -20.00
CA LEU A 348 -3.26 14.49 -21.25
C LEU A 348 -2.78 15.62 -22.18
N TYR A 349 -3.52 16.73 -22.26
CA TYR A 349 -3.36 17.73 -23.32
C TYR A 349 -2.95 19.13 -22.84
N ASP A 350 -3.07 19.45 -21.54
CA ASP A 350 -2.49 20.66 -20.94
C ASP A 350 -1.09 20.32 -20.39
N GLU A 351 -0.07 20.61 -21.19
CA GLU A 351 1.33 20.30 -20.89
C GLU A 351 1.79 20.98 -19.60
N TYR A 352 1.42 22.24 -19.38
CA TYR A 352 1.79 22.99 -18.18
C TYR A 352 1.20 22.37 -16.91
N TYR A 353 -0.09 22.00 -16.95
CA TYR A 353 -0.74 21.34 -15.84
C TYR A 353 -0.14 19.97 -15.55
N ARG A 354 0.11 19.19 -16.60
CA ARG A 354 0.76 17.87 -16.51
C ARG A 354 2.14 17.94 -15.88
N GLU A 355 2.98 18.89 -16.30
CA GLU A 355 4.32 19.08 -15.76
C GLU A 355 4.30 19.44 -14.27
N LYS A 356 3.37 20.29 -13.84
CA LYS A 356 3.17 20.60 -12.42
C LYS A 356 2.86 19.34 -11.61
N ILE A 357 1.95 18.49 -12.10
CA ILE A 357 1.60 17.23 -11.44
C ILE A 357 2.81 16.29 -11.37
N ILE A 358 3.55 16.13 -12.46
CA ILE A 358 4.76 15.27 -12.50
C ILE A 358 5.84 15.79 -11.54
N THR A 359 6.07 17.10 -11.51
CA THR A 359 7.02 17.74 -10.59
C THR A 359 6.63 17.52 -9.15
N PHE A 360 5.35 17.71 -8.81
CA PHE A 360 4.81 17.40 -7.49
C PHE A 360 5.05 15.94 -7.08
N LEU A 361 4.72 15.00 -7.97
CA LEU A 361 4.95 13.56 -7.72
C LEU A 361 6.46 13.26 -7.55
N GLY A 362 7.31 13.94 -8.31
CA GLY A 362 8.77 13.86 -8.16
C GLY A 362 9.25 14.35 -6.79
N ASN A 363 8.69 15.44 -6.28
CA ASN A 363 8.98 15.96 -4.94
C ASN A 363 8.57 14.93 -3.86
N ILE A 364 7.40 14.32 -4.00
CA ILE A 364 6.95 13.25 -3.09
C ILE A 364 7.87 12.02 -3.18
N LYS A 365 8.23 11.58 -4.39
CA LYS A 365 9.11 10.43 -4.62
C LYS A 365 10.44 10.56 -3.89
N ARG A 366 11.07 11.74 -3.86
CA ARG A 366 12.37 11.99 -3.22
C ARG A 366 12.43 11.55 -1.77
N TYR A 367 11.33 11.68 -1.01
CA TYR A 367 11.28 11.20 0.38
C TYR A 367 11.49 9.67 0.52
N PHE A 368 11.28 8.91 -0.54
CA PHE A 368 11.30 7.44 -0.49
C PHE A 368 12.49 6.80 -1.20
N THR A 369 13.27 7.58 -1.95
CA THR A 369 14.39 7.04 -2.76
C THR A 369 15.70 6.93 -1.99
N GLU A 370 15.85 7.63 -0.87
CA GLU A 370 17.11 7.72 -0.12
C GLU A 370 17.38 6.50 0.77
N LYS A 371 16.35 5.75 1.15
CA LYS A 371 16.45 4.65 2.09
C LYS A 371 15.82 3.38 1.54
N GLU A 372 16.51 2.27 1.71
CA GLU A 372 15.97 0.92 1.48
C GLU A 372 15.33 0.42 2.78
N ALA A 373 13.99 0.49 2.85
CA ALA A 373 13.22 0.28 4.07
C ALA A 373 13.55 -1.04 4.78
N SER A 374 13.62 -2.14 4.02
CA SER A 374 13.90 -3.45 4.59
C SER A 374 15.30 -3.56 5.19
N ARG A 375 16.29 -2.90 4.57
CA ARG A 375 17.65 -2.84 5.08
C ARG A 375 17.75 -2.01 6.36
N GLU A 376 17.05 -0.88 6.44
CA GLU A 376 17.01 -0.06 7.65
C GLU A 376 16.32 -0.79 8.79
N VAL A 377 15.19 -1.47 8.51
CA VAL A 377 14.52 -2.34 9.51
C VAL A 377 15.45 -3.46 9.99
N TYR A 378 16.20 -4.10 9.10
CA TYR A 378 17.21 -5.10 9.49
C TYR A 378 18.25 -4.52 10.45
N LYS A 379 18.80 -3.32 10.19
CA LYS A 379 19.75 -2.65 11.09
C LYS A 379 19.13 -2.38 12.48
N ILE A 380 17.87 -1.96 12.51
CA ILE A 380 17.13 -1.77 13.77
C ILE A 380 16.99 -3.12 14.51
N CYS A 381 16.64 -4.19 13.81
CA CYS A 381 16.53 -5.52 14.39
C CYS A 381 17.85 -5.99 15.04
N LYS A 382 18.99 -5.79 14.34
CA LYS A 382 20.32 -6.12 14.89
C LYS A 382 20.60 -5.36 16.19
N LYS A 383 20.25 -4.08 16.28
CA LYS A 383 20.45 -3.29 17.52
C LYS A 383 19.48 -3.64 18.63
N LEU A 384 18.26 -4.07 18.28
CA LEU A 384 17.21 -4.27 19.27
C LEU A 384 17.20 -5.69 19.86
N PHE A 385 17.58 -6.70 19.07
CA PHE A 385 17.43 -8.12 19.40
C PHE A 385 18.76 -8.88 19.56
N CYS A 386 19.89 -8.31 19.15
CA CYS A 386 21.23 -8.78 19.47
C CYS A 386 21.88 -7.92 20.54
#